data_31235691e80b32291a7f028714a9993a
#
_entry.id   31235691e80b32291a7f028714a9993a
#
_cell.length_a   1.000
_cell.length_b   1.000
_cell.length_c   1.000
_cell.angle_alpha   90.00
_cell.angle_beta   90.00
_cell.angle_gamma   90.00
#
_symmetry.space_group_name_H-M   'P 1'
#
loop_
_entity.id
_entity.type
_entity.pdbx_description
1 polymer ?
#
loop_
_entity_poly.entity_id
_entity_poly.type
_entity_poly.pdbx_seq_one_letter_code
_entity_poly.pdbx_strand_id
1 'polypeptide(L)'
;MCVYEMGNLRIVDLSKILDPKTESRRCHLFRFNTGGAIPDFHTNMDLMSHLGTHCECPYHHDDNWPSVAELPLTTFLGRAVYVDFKETVAKRGHITAADLDREAGKVREGDIVIIDSSYKLYPFTPDTNTDKDQRLLVGAESAEWFKAHKVKAVGFGDGVSIEN
;
A
#
# COMPACT_ATOMS: atom_id res chain seq x y z
N MET A 1 -14.00 -2.68 -9.09
CA MET A 1 -13.68 -3.84 -8.24
C MET A 1 -14.15 -5.09 -8.98
N CYS A 2 -13.22 -5.98 -9.32
CA CYS A 2 -13.58 -7.26 -9.98
C CYS A 2 -13.61 -8.36 -8.92
N VAL A 3 -14.58 -9.26 -9.05
CA VAL A 3 -14.74 -10.43 -8.17
C VAL A 3 -14.71 -11.67 -9.03
N TYR A 4 -13.88 -12.63 -8.64
CA TYR A 4 -13.70 -13.90 -9.34
C TYR A 4 -14.00 -15.04 -8.37
N GLU A 5 -14.70 -16.07 -8.87
CA GLU A 5 -14.95 -17.30 -8.13
C GLU A 5 -14.08 -18.42 -8.73
N MET A 6 -13.30 -19.09 -7.91
CA MET A 6 -12.44 -20.19 -8.33
C MET A 6 -12.54 -21.34 -7.32
N GLY A 7 -13.40 -22.30 -7.63
CA GLY A 7 -13.74 -23.38 -6.71
C GLY A 7 -14.44 -22.83 -5.45
N ASN A 8 -13.83 -23.06 -4.30
CA ASN A 8 -14.30 -22.54 -3.01
C ASN A 8 -13.62 -21.20 -2.61
N LEU A 9 -12.83 -20.63 -3.51
CA LEU A 9 -12.16 -19.34 -3.29
C LEU A 9 -12.97 -18.21 -3.94
N ARG A 10 -13.05 -17.10 -3.22
CA ARG A 10 -13.55 -15.83 -3.73
C ARG A 10 -12.38 -14.84 -3.74
N ILE A 11 -12.00 -14.40 -4.93
CA ILE A 11 -10.92 -13.45 -5.15
C ILE A 11 -11.54 -12.08 -5.43
N VAL A 12 -11.14 -11.08 -4.67
CA VAL A 12 -11.59 -9.69 -4.85
C VAL A 12 -10.37 -8.86 -5.22
N ASP A 13 -10.39 -8.31 -6.43
CA ASP A 13 -9.34 -7.40 -6.88
C ASP A 13 -9.60 -6.00 -6.30
N LEU A 14 -8.69 -5.57 -5.45
CA LEU A 14 -8.71 -4.25 -4.80
C LEU A 14 -7.72 -3.28 -5.43
N SER A 15 -7.07 -3.65 -6.53
CA SER A 15 -6.09 -2.79 -7.20
C SER A 15 -6.74 -1.53 -7.74
N LYS A 16 -6.06 -0.38 -7.56
CA LYS A 16 -6.45 0.88 -8.17
C LYS A 16 -6.17 0.85 -9.67
N ILE A 17 -7.09 1.40 -10.44
CA ILE A 17 -6.85 1.66 -11.86
C ILE A 17 -5.90 2.85 -11.97
N LEU A 18 -4.82 2.66 -12.73
CA LEU A 18 -3.91 3.75 -13.09
C LEU A 18 -4.40 4.40 -14.39
N ASP A 19 -4.69 5.68 -14.33
CA ASP A 19 -5.01 6.49 -15.51
C ASP A 19 -3.98 7.62 -15.64
N PRO A 20 -3.11 7.57 -16.66
CA PRO A 20 -2.09 8.61 -16.87
C PRO A 20 -2.64 10.04 -16.94
N LYS A 21 -3.92 10.21 -17.22
CA LYS A 21 -4.55 11.53 -17.32
C LYS A 21 -4.93 12.11 -15.95
N THR A 22 -5.10 11.26 -14.96
CA THR A 22 -5.59 11.66 -13.62
C THR A 22 -4.56 11.46 -12.53
N GLU A 23 -3.46 10.72 -12.83
CA GLU A 23 -2.40 10.51 -11.87
C GLU A 23 -1.62 11.80 -11.61
N SER A 24 -1.42 12.11 -10.33
CA SER A 24 -0.65 13.27 -9.90
C SER A 24 0.87 13.04 -9.95
N ARG A 25 1.29 11.78 -9.95
CA ARG A 25 2.70 11.37 -10.05
C ARG A 25 3.03 10.96 -11.49
N ARG A 26 4.32 10.89 -11.81
CA ARG A 26 4.79 10.51 -13.16
C ARG A 26 4.25 9.15 -13.56
N CYS A 27 3.38 9.16 -14.58
CA CYS A 27 2.72 8.00 -15.15
C CYS A 27 2.56 8.23 -16.65
N HIS A 28 3.57 7.92 -17.43
CA HIS A 28 3.56 8.12 -18.87
C HIS A 28 3.54 6.78 -19.59
N LEU A 29 2.53 6.59 -20.41
CA LEU A 29 2.36 5.42 -21.26
C LEU A 29 2.40 5.87 -22.71
N PHE A 30 3.35 5.38 -23.48
CA PHE A 30 3.46 5.67 -24.90
C PHE A 30 3.32 4.39 -25.71
N ARG A 31 2.17 4.25 -26.39
CA ARG A 31 1.89 3.11 -27.25
C ARG A 31 2.24 3.45 -28.70
N PHE A 32 2.94 2.56 -29.37
CA PHE A 32 3.37 2.72 -30.77
C PHE A 32 3.27 1.41 -31.53
N ASN A 33 3.14 1.53 -32.87
CA ASN A 33 3.18 0.40 -33.79
C ASN A 33 4.63 0.14 -34.19
N THR A 34 5.04 -1.14 -34.20
CA THR A 34 6.40 -1.55 -34.57
C THR A 34 6.66 -1.53 -36.09
N GLY A 35 5.61 -1.32 -36.92
CA GLY A 35 5.74 -1.14 -38.38
C GLY A 35 5.79 -2.42 -39.22
N GLY A 36 5.42 -3.57 -38.65
CA GLY A 36 5.32 -4.84 -39.38
C GLY A 36 4.09 -4.92 -40.33
N ALA A 37 4.06 -5.90 -41.22
CA ALA A 37 2.91 -6.21 -42.06
C ALA A 37 1.66 -6.61 -41.28
N ILE A 38 1.85 -7.19 -40.09
CA ILE A 38 0.80 -7.42 -39.13
C ILE A 38 0.97 -6.39 -38.01
N PRO A 39 -0.09 -5.62 -37.67
CA PRO A 39 0.00 -4.62 -36.63
C PRO A 39 0.44 -5.24 -35.30
N ASP A 40 1.57 -4.80 -34.77
CA ASP A 40 2.10 -5.15 -33.46
C ASP A 40 2.33 -3.85 -32.68
N PHE A 41 1.77 -3.78 -31.45
CA PHE A 41 1.79 -2.58 -30.66
C PHE A 41 2.57 -2.82 -29.36
N HIS A 42 3.58 -2.00 -29.16
CA HIS A 42 4.32 -1.94 -27.91
C HIS A 42 3.91 -0.73 -27.09
N THR A 43 4.18 -0.79 -25.80
CA THR A 43 3.96 0.33 -24.88
C THR A 43 5.24 0.56 -24.08
N ASN A 44 5.82 1.74 -24.23
CA ASN A 44 6.83 2.22 -23.32
C ASN A 44 6.16 2.78 -22.07
N MET A 45 6.73 2.48 -20.89
CA MET A 45 6.24 2.93 -19.61
C MET A 45 7.33 3.70 -18.88
N ASP A 46 7.00 4.91 -18.46
CA ASP A 46 7.81 5.71 -17.54
C ASP A 46 6.96 6.00 -16.31
N LEU A 47 7.19 5.24 -15.26
CA LEU A 47 6.37 5.20 -14.07
C LEU A 47 7.21 5.49 -12.83
N MET A 48 6.64 6.24 -11.91
CA MET A 48 7.17 6.34 -10.56
C MET A 48 6.81 5.07 -9.77
N SER A 49 7.70 4.60 -8.87
CA SER A 49 7.45 3.38 -8.08
C SER A 49 6.26 3.52 -7.13
N HIS A 50 6.04 4.71 -6.57
CA HIS A 50 4.92 5.00 -5.67
C HIS A 50 3.64 5.34 -6.43
N LEU A 51 3.11 4.40 -7.19
CA LEU A 51 1.95 4.63 -8.04
C LEU A 51 0.89 3.55 -7.82
N GLY A 52 -0.35 3.97 -7.58
CA GLY A 52 -1.48 3.07 -7.38
C GLY A 52 -1.28 2.06 -6.26
N THR A 53 -1.78 0.85 -6.47
CA THR A 53 -1.58 -0.27 -5.54
C THR A 53 -0.25 -0.94 -5.84
N HIS A 54 0.70 -0.82 -4.93
CA HIS A 54 2.07 -1.30 -5.13
C HIS A 54 2.63 -1.90 -3.85
N CYS A 55 3.76 -2.59 -3.97
CA CYS A 55 4.53 -3.12 -2.85
C CYS A 55 5.86 -2.38 -2.75
N GLU A 56 6.26 -2.09 -1.55
CA GLU A 56 7.60 -1.63 -1.20
C GLU A 56 8.29 -2.68 -0.34
N CYS A 57 9.59 -2.71 -0.40
CA CYS A 57 10.43 -3.61 0.37
C CYS A 57 11.57 -2.83 1.02
N PRO A 58 12.32 -3.45 1.94
CA PRO A 58 13.39 -2.76 2.66
C PRO A 58 14.42 -2.05 1.77
N TYR A 59 14.68 -2.56 0.56
CA TYR A 59 15.53 -1.93 -0.46
C TYR A 59 15.14 -0.46 -0.76
N HIS A 60 13.88 -0.08 -0.53
CA HIS A 60 13.43 1.29 -0.70
C HIS A 60 14.18 2.29 0.22
N HIS A 61 14.67 1.82 1.35
CA HIS A 61 15.37 2.66 2.35
C HIS A 61 16.88 2.44 2.38
N ASP A 62 17.36 1.28 1.97
CA ASP A 62 18.79 0.94 2.00
C ASP A 62 19.11 -0.06 0.88
N ASP A 63 20.10 0.29 0.05
CA ASP A 63 20.57 -0.52 -1.08
C ASP A 63 21.13 -1.90 -0.66
N ASN A 64 21.47 -2.07 0.61
CA ASN A 64 21.96 -3.34 1.14
C ASN A 64 20.83 -4.25 1.66
N TRP A 65 19.59 -3.80 1.63
CA TRP A 65 18.44 -4.56 2.10
C TRP A 65 17.72 -5.26 0.94
N PRO A 66 16.93 -6.32 1.23
CA PRO A 66 16.30 -7.11 0.19
C PRO A 66 15.36 -6.32 -0.70
N SER A 67 15.51 -6.50 -2.00
CA SER A 67 14.58 -6.01 -3.02
C SER A 67 13.34 -6.92 -3.12
N VAL A 68 12.30 -6.46 -3.81
CA VAL A 68 11.08 -7.26 -4.01
C VAL A 68 11.36 -8.57 -4.77
N ALA A 69 12.37 -8.58 -5.63
CA ALA A 69 12.77 -9.76 -6.39
C ALA A 69 13.44 -10.85 -5.54
N GLU A 70 13.97 -10.47 -4.38
CA GLU A 70 14.62 -11.38 -3.44
C GLU A 70 13.66 -11.90 -2.36
N LEU A 71 12.49 -11.30 -2.23
CA LEU A 71 11.49 -11.75 -1.28
C LEU A 71 10.69 -12.95 -1.85
N PRO A 72 10.47 -14.01 -1.07
CA PRO A 72 9.65 -15.11 -1.52
C PRO A 72 8.19 -14.68 -1.68
N LEU A 73 7.46 -15.22 -2.65
CA LEU A 73 6.05 -14.92 -2.88
C LEU A 73 5.18 -15.16 -1.64
N THR A 74 5.60 -16.07 -0.77
CA THR A 74 4.91 -16.34 0.52
C THR A 74 4.92 -15.14 1.45
N THR A 75 5.78 -14.14 1.24
CA THR A 75 5.75 -12.87 1.97
C THR A 75 4.43 -12.13 1.72
N PHE A 76 3.90 -12.24 0.50
CA PHE A 76 2.70 -11.52 0.06
C PHE A 76 1.42 -12.36 0.17
N LEU A 77 1.51 -13.58 0.69
CA LEU A 77 0.38 -14.51 0.83
C LEU A 77 0.20 -14.90 2.30
N GLY A 78 -1.03 -14.90 2.78
CA GLY A 78 -1.32 -15.36 4.12
C GLY A 78 -2.63 -14.82 4.67
N ARG A 79 -2.84 -15.10 5.94
CA ARG A 79 -3.95 -14.51 6.67
C ARG A 79 -3.70 -13.00 6.82
N ALA A 80 -4.74 -12.21 6.55
CA ALA A 80 -4.69 -10.77 6.76
C ALA A 80 -5.66 -10.35 7.87
N VAL A 81 -5.24 -9.35 8.64
CA VAL A 81 -6.09 -8.64 9.60
C VAL A 81 -6.25 -7.21 9.10
N TYR A 82 -7.49 -6.81 8.86
CA TYR A 82 -7.82 -5.43 8.50
C TYR A 82 -8.18 -4.63 9.75
N VAL A 83 -7.55 -3.50 9.92
CA VAL A 83 -7.72 -2.57 11.03
C VAL A 83 -8.13 -1.21 10.48
N ASP A 84 -9.31 -0.75 10.87
CA ASP A 84 -9.85 0.55 10.48
C ASP A 84 -9.95 1.47 11.68
N PHE A 85 -9.11 2.48 11.73
CA PHE A 85 -9.06 3.47 12.81
C PHE A 85 -10.13 4.56 12.65
N LYS A 86 -11.41 4.18 12.64
CA LYS A 86 -12.54 5.11 12.40
C LYS A 86 -12.70 6.18 13.45
N GLU A 87 -12.46 5.86 14.70
CA GLU A 87 -12.88 6.67 15.84
C GLU A 87 -11.73 7.13 16.74
N THR A 88 -10.55 6.52 16.57
CA THR A 88 -9.50 6.58 17.58
C THR A 88 -8.62 7.81 17.48
N VAL A 89 -8.44 8.36 16.28
CA VAL A 89 -7.54 9.50 16.06
C VAL A 89 -8.27 10.55 15.24
N ALA A 90 -8.94 11.46 15.93
CA ALA A 90 -9.44 12.67 15.30
C ALA A 90 -8.24 13.55 14.95
N LYS A 91 -7.88 13.64 13.68
CA LYS A 91 -6.84 14.48 13.09
C LYS A 91 -5.42 13.92 13.25
N ARG A 92 -4.64 14.04 12.20
CA ARG A 92 -3.21 13.78 12.07
C ARG A 92 -2.53 13.42 13.41
N GLY A 93 -2.41 12.16 13.67
CA GLY A 93 -1.80 11.64 14.89
C GLY A 93 -1.04 10.37 14.58
N HIS A 94 -0.10 10.04 15.45
CA HIS A 94 0.60 8.77 15.37
C HIS A 94 -0.29 7.64 15.89
N ILE A 95 -0.29 6.53 15.19
CA ILE A 95 -0.85 5.28 15.67
C ILE A 95 0.13 4.74 16.73
N THR A 96 -0.34 4.64 17.97
CA THR A 96 0.47 4.14 19.09
C THR A 96 0.39 2.63 19.20
N ALA A 97 1.32 2.03 19.98
CA ALA A 97 1.23 0.61 20.33
C ALA A 97 -0.08 0.28 21.06
N ALA A 98 -0.55 1.17 21.93
CA ALA A 98 -1.82 1.01 22.64
C ALA A 98 -3.03 1.03 21.71
N ASP A 99 -2.98 1.83 20.64
CA ASP A 99 -4.02 1.81 19.60
C ASP A 99 -4.03 0.48 18.85
N LEU A 100 -2.85 -0.03 18.50
CA LEU A 100 -2.70 -1.32 17.85
C LEU A 100 -3.15 -2.48 18.75
N ASP A 101 -2.81 -2.48 20.04
CA ASP A 101 -3.27 -3.49 20.99
C ASP A 101 -4.80 -3.53 21.08
N ARG A 102 -5.44 -2.36 21.07
CA ARG A 102 -6.90 -2.25 21.16
C ARG A 102 -7.58 -2.73 19.89
N GLU A 103 -7.11 -2.28 18.74
CA GLU A 103 -7.79 -2.49 17.44
C GLU A 103 -7.30 -3.76 16.72
N ALA A 104 -6.03 -4.12 16.89
CA ALA A 104 -5.39 -5.22 16.20
C ALA A 104 -5.17 -6.48 17.08
N GLY A 105 -5.83 -6.58 18.23
CA GLY A 105 -5.62 -7.66 19.22
C GLY A 105 -5.86 -9.10 18.73
N LYS A 106 -6.19 -9.30 17.44
CA LYS A 106 -6.35 -10.61 16.79
C LYS A 106 -5.15 -10.99 15.91
N VAL A 107 -4.13 -10.16 15.88
CA VAL A 107 -2.92 -10.39 15.09
C VAL A 107 -2.15 -11.56 15.65
N ARG A 108 -1.61 -12.40 14.78
CA ARG A 108 -0.78 -13.57 15.08
C ARG A 108 0.55 -13.45 14.33
N GLU A 109 1.55 -14.15 14.81
CA GLU A 109 2.81 -14.32 14.08
C GLU A 109 2.57 -14.75 12.63
N GLY A 110 3.19 -14.08 11.68
CA GLY A 110 3.09 -14.34 10.24
C GLY A 110 1.87 -13.75 9.56
N ASP A 111 1.01 -12.99 10.24
CA ASP A 111 -0.10 -12.28 9.62
C ASP A 111 0.39 -11.11 8.76
N ILE A 112 -0.47 -10.71 7.83
CA ILE A 112 -0.40 -9.44 7.12
C ILE A 112 -1.37 -8.49 7.83
N VAL A 113 -0.91 -7.30 8.24
CA VAL A 113 -1.77 -6.30 8.86
C VAL A 113 -2.05 -5.19 7.86
N ILE A 114 -3.32 -4.98 7.53
CA ILE A 114 -3.76 -3.89 6.65
C ILE A 114 -4.41 -2.83 7.51
N ILE A 115 -3.82 -1.65 7.51
CA ILE A 115 -4.26 -0.51 8.30
C ILE A 115 -4.88 0.53 7.38
N ASP A 116 -6.02 1.02 7.76
CA ASP A 116 -6.68 2.13 7.08
C ASP A 116 -7.37 3.06 8.08
N SER A 117 -7.77 4.19 7.59
CA SER A 117 -8.68 5.10 8.28
C SER A 117 -9.76 5.51 7.30
N SER A 118 -11.00 5.12 7.58
CA SER A 118 -12.16 5.55 6.79
C SER A 118 -12.56 6.99 7.07
N TYR A 119 -11.78 7.72 7.85
CA TYR A 119 -11.97 9.16 8.00
C TYR A 119 -11.92 9.82 6.62
N LYS A 120 -12.93 10.58 6.25
CA LYS A 120 -12.96 11.29 4.97
C LYS A 120 -11.87 12.36 4.99
N LEU A 121 -10.72 11.97 4.49
CA LEU A 121 -9.62 12.89 4.28
C LEU A 121 -9.84 13.63 2.97
N TYR A 122 -9.44 14.89 2.95
CA TYR A 122 -9.29 15.60 1.68
C TYR A 122 -8.32 14.84 0.78
N PRO A 123 -8.54 14.84 -0.54
CA PRO A 123 -7.63 14.17 -1.46
C PRO A 123 -6.20 14.64 -1.19
N PHE A 124 -5.36 13.71 -0.78
CA PHE A 124 -3.93 13.98 -0.65
C PHE A 124 -3.32 13.99 -2.03
N THR A 125 -2.71 15.09 -2.41
CA THR A 125 -1.83 15.16 -3.57
C THR A 125 -0.38 15.24 -3.08
N PRO A 126 0.55 14.45 -3.61
CA PRO A 126 1.94 14.41 -3.17
C PRO A 126 2.65 15.77 -3.13
N ASP A 127 2.18 16.71 -3.95
CA ASP A 127 2.72 18.07 -4.06
C ASP A 127 2.05 19.05 -3.09
N THR A 128 1.07 18.60 -2.32
CA THR A 128 0.47 19.47 -1.31
C THR A 128 1.34 19.53 -0.06
N ASN A 129 1.43 20.73 0.46
CA ASN A 129 2.12 21.05 1.69
C ASN A 129 1.80 20.01 2.78
N THR A 130 2.81 19.43 3.38
CA THR A 130 2.74 18.42 4.46
C THR A 130 1.84 18.86 5.63
N ASP A 131 1.69 20.18 5.85
CA ASP A 131 0.82 20.72 6.89
C ASP A 131 -0.69 20.45 6.66
N LYS A 132 -1.07 20.08 5.44
CA LYS A 132 -2.45 19.70 5.08
C LYS A 132 -2.67 18.19 5.09
N ASP A 133 -1.62 17.41 5.22
CA ASP A 133 -1.74 15.97 5.33
C ASP A 133 -2.36 15.61 6.68
N GLN A 134 -3.57 15.06 6.66
CA GLN A 134 -4.32 14.66 7.85
C GLN A 134 -4.35 13.14 8.04
N ARG A 135 -3.58 12.41 7.24
CA ARG A 135 -3.51 10.95 7.38
C ARG A 135 -2.90 10.57 8.72
N LEU A 136 -3.34 9.43 9.25
CA LEU A 136 -2.70 8.83 10.41
C LEU A 136 -1.27 8.41 10.07
N LEU A 137 -0.37 8.56 11.02
CA LEU A 137 1.04 8.25 10.83
C LEU A 137 1.42 6.96 11.57
N VAL A 138 2.06 6.07 10.84
CA VAL A 138 2.77 4.91 11.38
C VAL A 138 4.22 5.32 11.58
N GLY A 139 4.63 5.43 12.83
CA GLY A 139 5.97 5.81 13.23
C GLY A 139 6.75 4.67 13.89
N ALA A 140 7.85 5.00 14.54
CA ALA A 140 8.76 4.04 15.16
C ALA A 140 8.07 3.14 16.20
N GLU A 141 7.17 3.67 17.01
CA GLU A 141 6.44 2.90 18.03
C GLU A 141 5.57 1.80 17.40
N SER A 142 4.84 2.14 16.33
CA SER A 142 4.07 1.16 15.58
C SER A 142 4.96 0.11 14.91
N ALA A 143 6.11 0.53 14.38
CA ALA A 143 7.06 -0.38 13.74
C ALA A 143 7.60 -1.42 14.73
N GLU A 144 7.97 -1.00 15.94
CA GLU A 144 8.40 -1.92 17.00
C GLU A 144 7.27 -2.86 17.44
N TRP A 145 6.02 -2.39 17.45
CA TRP A 145 4.87 -3.25 17.73
C TRP A 145 4.73 -4.35 16.67
N PHE A 146 4.77 -4.01 15.37
CA PHE A 146 4.70 -5.00 14.29
C PHE A 146 5.82 -6.02 14.36
N LYS A 147 7.03 -5.58 14.66
CA LYS A 147 8.20 -6.43 14.84
C LYS A 147 8.04 -7.38 16.02
N ALA A 148 7.57 -6.88 17.17
CA ALA A 148 7.33 -7.69 18.37
C ALA A 148 6.28 -8.78 18.13
N HIS A 149 5.26 -8.49 17.31
CA HIS A 149 4.20 -9.43 16.94
C HIS A 149 4.56 -10.30 15.73
N LYS A 150 5.79 -10.13 15.19
CA LYS A 150 6.29 -10.85 14.02
C LYS A 150 5.34 -10.78 12.82
N VAL A 151 4.80 -9.60 12.59
CA VAL A 151 3.97 -9.30 11.43
C VAL A 151 4.82 -9.47 10.17
N LYS A 152 4.29 -10.19 9.19
CA LYS A 152 5.03 -10.52 7.97
C LYS A 152 5.07 -9.37 6.97
N ALA A 153 3.97 -8.65 6.85
CA ALA A 153 3.85 -7.49 5.99
C ALA A 153 2.79 -6.53 6.55
N VAL A 154 2.94 -5.25 6.24
CA VAL A 154 1.97 -4.22 6.61
C VAL A 154 1.47 -3.55 5.34
N GLY A 155 0.16 -3.43 5.21
CA GLY A 155 -0.49 -2.70 4.12
C GLY A 155 -1.11 -1.41 4.66
N PHE A 156 -1.13 -0.38 3.82
CA PHE A 156 -1.70 0.92 4.17
C PHE A 156 -2.80 1.30 3.19
N GLY A 157 -3.94 1.71 3.74
CA GLY A 157 -4.99 2.38 2.99
C GLY A 157 -4.68 3.87 2.77
N ASP A 158 -5.56 4.54 2.05
CA ASP A 158 -5.37 5.97 1.71
C ASP A 158 -5.37 6.90 2.92
N GLY A 159 -5.96 6.46 4.04
CA GLY A 159 -6.04 7.23 5.29
C GLY A 159 -4.81 7.17 6.17
N VAL A 160 -3.78 6.43 5.77
CA VAL A 160 -2.58 6.16 6.57
C VAL A 160 -1.32 6.45 5.78
N SER A 161 -0.29 6.92 6.44
CA SER A 161 1.04 7.17 5.87
C SER A 161 2.13 6.70 6.83
N ILE A 162 3.33 6.52 6.30
CA ILE A 162 4.52 6.31 7.11
C ILE A 162 5.10 7.68 7.48
N GLU A 163 5.56 7.81 8.71
CA GLU A 163 6.33 8.96 9.15
C GLU A 163 7.71 8.94 8.47
N ASN A 164 8.07 10.06 7.81
CA ASN A 164 9.37 10.28 7.18
C ASN A 164 10.24 11.16 8.05
#